data_3f68ff9e7cf05ad51d8c5cabca59db28
#
_entry.id   3f68ff9e7cf05ad51d8c5cabca59db28
#
_cell.length_a   1.000
_cell.length_b   1.000
_cell.length_c   1.000
_cell.angle_alpha   90.00
_cell.angle_beta   90.00
_cell.angle_gamma   90.00
#
_symmetry.space_group_name_H-M   'P 1'
#
loop_
_entity.id
_entity.type
_entity.pdbx_description
1 polymer ?
#
loop_
_entity_poly.entity_id
_entity_poly.type
_entity_poly.pdbx_seq_one_letter_code
_entity_poly.pdbx_strand_id
1 'polypeptide(L)'
;LDLKRRPKGKPLTNVEKEIIDKACEETRFGARLLYHEIRRRGYIIPHHKINNYLLKTKRTLLNPNKQKKRKRCRYEREHNFSLVHGDWHRTTEDHPHVIVWLDDASRYALTGAEYPNANMENSIKTMQDAIEKSVEYHTIIRDVNTDRGTEFFSNRPNSTSKFQDYLKDNGIKHVPSKRNNPQTNGKLERFWYEYDKHRWRFEDINQFLDWYNQRLHGSLWLEIGESPQDALIRKLEPGVLLGMFMRWTE
;
A
#
# COMPACT_ATOMS: atom_id res chain seq x y z
N LEU A 1 44.60 -4.83 27.55
CA LEU A 1 44.03 -5.60 26.41
C LEU A 1 43.71 -4.60 25.28
N ASP A 2 44.67 -4.46 24.32
CA ASP A 2 44.46 -3.67 23.11
C ASP A 2 43.35 -4.30 22.28
N LEU A 3 42.16 -3.70 22.32
CA LEU A 3 41.07 -4.04 21.44
C LEU A 3 41.50 -3.67 20.01
N LYS A 4 41.98 -4.64 19.23
CA LYS A 4 42.31 -4.49 17.83
C LYS A 4 41.12 -3.83 17.11
N ARG A 5 41.29 -2.57 16.69
CA ARG A 5 40.29 -1.85 15.88
C ARG A 5 39.98 -2.70 14.66
N ARG A 6 38.69 -3.06 14.47
CA ARG A 6 38.24 -3.75 13.27
C ARG A 6 38.68 -2.95 12.02
N PRO A 7 39.18 -3.62 10.97
CA PRO A 7 39.63 -2.93 9.77
C PRO A 7 38.50 -2.06 9.23
N LYS A 8 38.80 -0.81 8.87
CA LYS A 8 37.81 0.08 8.25
C LYS A 8 37.35 -0.55 6.94
N GLY A 9 36.05 -0.81 6.83
CA GLY A 9 35.47 -1.37 5.60
C GLY A 9 35.78 -0.48 4.39
N LYS A 10 35.95 -1.09 3.22
CA LYS A 10 36.18 -0.36 1.96
C LYS A 10 35.09 0.72 1.75
N PRO A 11 35.45 1.97 1.35
CA PRO A 11 34.47 3.01 1.05
C PRO A 11 33.59 2.60 -0.13
N LEU A 12 32.46 3.30 -0.33
CA LEU A 12 31.63 3.14 -1.54
C LEU A 12 32.41 3.63 -2.76
N THR A 13 32.33 2.86 -3.82
CA THR A 13 32.81 3.28 -5.15
C THR A 13 31.88 4.36 -5.74
N ASN A 14 32.32 5.07 -6.78
CA ASN A 14 31.46 6.05 -7.45
C ASN A 14 30.25 5.38 -8.10
N VAL A 15 30.41 4.21 -8.71
CA VAL A 15 29.33 3.42 -9.30
C VAL A 15 28.29 3.03 -8.23
N GLU A 16 28.73 2.55 -7.04
CA GLU A 16 27.81 2.22 -5.95
C GLU A 16 27.03 3.45 -5.47
N LYS A 17 27.64 4.64 -5.44
CA LYS A 17 26.95 5.89 -5.09
C LYS A 17 25.91 6.27 -6.13
N GLU A 18 26.23 6.20 -7.42
CA GLU A 18 25.29 6.46 -8.52
C GLU A 18 24.07 5.53 -8.48
N ILE A 19 24.29 4.24 -8.21
CA ILE A 19 23.20 3.26 -8.03
C ILE A 19 22.30 3.65 -6.85
N ILE A 20 22.89 4.04 -5.71
CA ILE A 20 22.14 4.48 -4.53
C ILE A 20 21.36 5.75 -4.84
N ASP A 21 21.99 6.73 -5.49
CA ASP A 21 21.39 8.02 -5.81
C ASP A 21 20.21 7.86 -6.76
N LYS A 22 20.39 7.14 -7.86
CA LYS A 22 19.32 6.83 -8.83
C LYS A 22 18.15 6.12 -8.17
N ALA A 23 18.42 5.05 -7.43
CA ALA A 23 17.36 4.30 -6.74
C ALA A 23 16.63 5.16 -5.68
N CYS A 24 17.36 6.04 -4.98
CA CYS A 24 16.79 6.95 -3.99
C CYS A 24 15.89 8.02 -4.64
N GLU A 25 16.27 8.56 -5.78
CA GLU A 25 15.50 9.56 -6.53
C GLU A 25 14.20 8.99 -7.09
N GLU A 26 14.27 7.79 -7.64
CA GLU A 26 13.11 7.11 -8.20
C GLU A 26 12.10 6.65 -7.15
N THR A 27 12.57 6.16 -5.99
CA THR A 27 11.70 5.50 -5.01
C THR A 27 11.45 6.34 -3.75
N ARG A 28 12.35 7.27 -3.43
CA ARG A 28 12.40 8.00 -2.16
C ARG A 28 12.34 7.10 -0.92
N PHE A 29 12.88 5.89 -1.03
CA PHE A 29 12.95 4.93 0.06
C PHE A 29 13.98 5.33 1.11
N GLY A 30 13.72 4.97 2.37
CA GLY A 30 14.75 4.95 3.42
C GLY A 30 15.69 3.76 3.27
N ALA A 31 16.83 3.78 3.97
CA ALA A 31 17.93 2.82 3.82
C ALA A 31 17.51 1.34 3.79
N ARG A 32 16.50 0.93 4.59
CA ARG A 32 16.04 -0.46 4.64
C ARG A 32 15.38 -0.89 3.32
N LEU A 33 14.40 -0.14 2.86
CA LEU A 33 13.72 -0.47 1.59
C LEU A 33 14.67 -0.31 0.40
N LEU A 34 15.53 0.71 0.44
CA LEU A 34 16.51 0.95 -0.62
C LEU A 34 17.52 -0.20 -0.74
N TYR A 35 17.93 -0.81 0.38
CA TYR A 35 18.76 -2.02 0.37
C TYR A 35 18.10 -3.17 -0.41
N HIS A 36 16.82 -3.44 -0.16
CA HIS A 36 16.10 -4.51 -0.84
C HIS A 36 15.82 -4.15 -2.32
N GLU A 37 15.52 -2.89 -2.62
CA GLU A 37 15.33 -2.42 -3.99
C GLU A 37 16.61 -2.56 -4.83
N ILE A 38 17.76 -2.17 -4.28
CA ILE A 38 19.06 -2.31 -4.93
C ILE A 38 19.38 -3.79 -5.19
N ARG A 39 19.04 -4.69 -4.25
CA ARG A 39 19.19 -6.13 -4.46
C ARG A 39 18.27 -6.66 -5.55
N ARG A 40 17.03 -6.18 -5.62
CA ARG A 40 16.08 -6.54 -6.69
C ARG A 40 16.61 -6.13 -8.07
N ARG A 41 17.37 -5.05 -8.15
CA ARG A 41 18.07 -4.60 -9.38
C ARG A 41 19.36 -5.36 -9.69
N GLY A 42 19.70 -6.38 -8.89
CA GLY A 42 20.89 -7.23 -9.11
C GLY A 42 22.19 -6.71 -8.49
N TYR A 43 22.15 -5.66 -7.64
CA TYR A 43 23.35 -5.12 -7.01
C TYR A 43 23.43 -5.52 -5.53
N ILE A 44 24.67 -5.70 -5.03
CA ILE A 44 24.93 -6.09 -3.64
C ILE A 44 25.71 -4.98 -2.95
N ILE A 45 25.00 -4.08 -2.27
CA ILE A 45 25.58 -3.00 -1.45
C ILE A 45 25.13 -3.19 0.00
N PRO A 46 26.05 -3.31 0.97
CA PRO A 46 25.67 -3.55 2.37
C PRO A 46 24.78 -2.43 2.95
N HIS A 47 23.72 -2.81 3.68
CA HIS A 47 22.75 -1.88 4.26
C HIS A 47 23.40 -0.74 5.06
N HIS A 48 24.43 -1.05 5.89
CA HIS A 48 25.11 -0.02 6.69
C HIS A 48 25.80 1.05 5.83
N LYS A 49 26.37 0.67 4.67
CA LYS A 49 26.98 1.62 3.73
C LYS A 49 25.94 2.54 3.11
N ILE A 50 24.80 1.97 2.69
CA ILE A 50 23.65 2.75 2.17
C ILE A 50 23.18 3.75 3.22
N ASN A 51 22.92 3.27 4.45
CA ASN A 51 22.44 4.14 5.54
C ASN A 51 23.42 5.28 5.85
N ASN A 52 24.71 4.99 5.96
CA ASN A 52 25.73 5.98 6.24
C ASN A 52 25.87 7.01 5.09
N TYR A 53 25.72 6.56 3.85
CA TYR A 53 25.73 7.44 2.69
C TYR A 53 24.52 8.39 2.67
N LEU A 54 23.32 7.89 2.90
CA LEU A 54 22.10 8.70 2.97
C LEU A 54 22.13 9.72 4.12
N LEU A 55 22.70 9.35 5.28
CA LEU A 55 22.91 10.28 6.38
C LEU A 55 23.92 11.37 6.03
N LYS A 56 25.05 11.00 5.41
CA LYS A 56 26.11 11.95 5.00
C LYS A 56 25.61 12.95 3.95
N THR A 57 24.79 12.50 3.01
CA THR A 57 24.20 13.34 1.95
C THR A 57 22.90 14.04 2.38
N LYS A 58 22.52 13.95 3.67
CA LYS A 58 21.29 14.53 4.23
C LYS A 58 19.98 14.09 3.55
N ARG A 59 20.00 12.99 2.81
CA ARG A 59 18.80 12.40 2.17
C ARG A 59 17.93 11.65 3.17
N THR A 60 18.46 11.33 4.35
CA THR A 60 17.75 10.76 5.49
C THR A 60 18.20 11.48 6.75
N LEU A 61 17.27 11.80 7.65
CA LEU A 61 17.56 12.39 8.95
C LEU A 61 17.44 11.33 10.04
N LEU A 62 18.29 11.45 11.07
CA LEU A 62 18.10 10.70 12.30
C LEU A 62 16.79 11.16 12.94
N ASN A 63 15.87 10.23 13.18
CA ASN A 63 14.62 10.53 13.88
C ASN A 63 14.84 10.32 15.39
N PRO A 64 14.95 11.38 16.20
CA PRO A 64 15.16 11.28 17.64
C PRO A 64 14.00 10.61 18.38
N ASN A 65 12.79 10.65 17.80
CA ASN A 65 11.57 10.08 18.40
C ASN A 65 11.37 8.58 18.09
N LYS A 66 12.31 7.93 17.41
CA LYS A 66 12.20 6.51 17.02
C LYS A 66 12.30 5.53 18.19
N GLN A 67 12.49 6.01 19.42
CA GLN A 67 12.85 5.19 20.57
C GLN A 67 11.68 4.45 21.25
N LYS A 68 10.42 4.81 21.02
CA LYS A 68 9.28 4.11 21.62
C LYS A 68 8.58 3.23 20.60
N LYS A 69 9.00 1.97 20.53
CA LYS A 69 8.22 0.93 19.82
C LYS A 69 6.90 0.73 20.55
N ARG A 70 5.80 1.29 20.03
CA ARG A 70 4.46 0.85 20.42
C ARG A 70 4.31 -0.61 20.01
N LYS A 71 3.87 -1.48 20.94
CA LYS A 71 3.45 -2.84 20.59
C LYS A 71 2.24 -2.71 19.67
N ARG A 72 2.45 -2.87 18.37
CA ARG A 72 1.36 -2.94 17.38
C ARG A 72 1.12 -4.40 17.07
N CYS A 73 -0.09 -4.89 17.27
CA CYS A 73 -0.49 -6.17 16.71
C CYS A 73 -0.59 -6.02 15.21
N ARG A 74 0.24 -6.75 14.47
CA ARG A 74 0.07 -6.89 13.03
C ARG A 74 -1.13 -7.81 12.82
N TYR A 75 -2.15 -7.31 12.12
CA TYR A 75 -3.23 -8.12 11.63
C TYR A 75 -3.30 -7.96 10.10
N GLU A 76 -3.55 -9.04 9.40
CA GLU A 76 -3.87 -9.05 7.99
C GLU A 76 -4.68 -10.31 7.69
N ARG A 77 -5.54 -10.22 6.69
CA ARG A 77 -6.26 -11.39 6.17
C ARG A 77 -5.27 -12.32 5.46
N GLU A 78 -5.57 -13.60 5.48
CA GLU A 78 -4.77 -14.62 4.82
C GLU A 78 -4.87 -14.50 3.30
N HIS A 79 -6.11 -14.35 2.79
CA HIS A 79 -6.39 -14.29 1.37
C HIS A 79 -6.85 -12.92 0.91
N ASN A 80 -6.51 -12.59 -0.33
CA ASN A 80 -6.96 -11.38 -1.00
C ASN A 80 -8.47 -11.36 -1.19
N PHE A 81 -9.03 -10.17 -1.36
CA PHE A 81 -10.44 -9.87 -1.55
C PHE A 81 -11.34 -10.31 -0.38
N SER A 82 -10.77 -10.95 0.66
CA SER A 82 -11.52 -11.27 1.88
C SER A 82 -11.88 -10.05 2.72
N LEU A 83 -11.09 -8.97 2.62
CA LEU A 83 -11.38 -7.66 3.19
C LEU A 83 -10.73 -6.57 2.35
N VAL A 84 -11.51 -5.59 1.93
CA VAL A 84 -11.05 -4.39 1.23
C VAL A 84 -11.33 -3.17 2.09
N HIS A 85 -10.36 -2.28 2.21
CA HIS A 85 -10.47 -1.01 2.92
C HIS A 85 -10.75 0.12 1.95
N GLY A 86 -11.76 0.94 2.25
CA GLY A 86 -12.10 2.15 1.50
C GLY A 86 -12.00 3.39 2.36
N ASP A 87 -11.47 4.45 1.82
CA ASP A 87 -11.36 5.74 2.51
C ASP A 87 -11.26 6.90 1.53
N TRP A 88 -11.77 8.05 1.96
CA TRP A 88 -11.61 9.33 1.29
C TRP A 88 -10.46 10.11 1.91
N HIS A 89 -9.59 10.64 1.05
CA HIS A 89 -8.52 11.53 1.44
C HIS A 89 -8.71 12.91 0.81
N ARG A 90 -8.43 13.96 1.56
CA ARG A 90 -8.48 15.32 1.07
C ARG A 90 -7.07 15.79 0.72
N THR A 91 -6.89 16.26 -0.50
CA THR A 91 -5.64 16.83 -1.00
C THR A 91 -5.75 18.35 -1.13
N THR A 92 -4.65 18.99 -1.49
CA THR A 92 -4.59 20.43 -1.82
C THR A 92 -4.65 20.71 -3.31
N GLU A 93 -4.81 19.65 -4.13
CA GLU A 93 -4.83 19.71 -5.60
C GLU A 93 -6.19 20.18 -6.15
N ASP A 94 -6.30 20.36 -7.47
CA ASP A 94 -7.52 20.78 -8.18
C ASP A 94 -8.70 19.81 -7.99
N HIS A 95 -8.40 18.52 -7.79
CA HIS A 95 -9.36 17.50 -7.37
C HIS A 95 -9.11 17.13 -5.91
N PRO A 96 -9.66 17.91 -4.95
CA PRO A 96 -9.27 17.83 -3.55
C PRO A 96 -9.73 16.57 -2.82
N HIS A 97 -10.51 15.72 -3.45
CA HIS A 97 -11.02 14.48 -2.84
C HIS A 97 -10.62 13.26 -3.66
N VAL A 98 -9.94 12.36 -3.03
CA VAL A 98 -9.53 11.08 -3.64
C VAL A 98 -10.02 9.91 -2.80
N ILE A 99 -10.56 8.89 -3.48
CA ILE A 99 -10.98 7.62 -2.87
C ILE A 99 -10.08 6.50 -3.38
N VAL A 100 -9.81 5.53 -2.51
CA VAL A 100 -9.10 4.29 -2.87
C VAL A 100 -9.76 3.07 -2.23
N TRP A 101 -9.69 1.95 -2.93
CA TRP A 101 -10.05 0.63 -2.43
C TRP A 101 -8.79 -0.23 -2.36
N LEU A 102 -8.34 -0.53 -1.13
CA LEU A 102 -7.08 -1.20 -0.82
C LEU A 102 -7.32 -2.60 -0.24
N ASP A 103 -6.75 -3.62 -0.85
CA ASP A 103 -6.84 -4.99 -0.33
C ASP A 103 -6.06 -5.15 0.99
N ASP A 104 -6.69 -5.81 1.97
CA ASP A 104 -6.11 -5.99 3.31
C ASP A 104 -4.88 -6.87 3.31
N ALA A 105 -4.89 -7.95 2.56
CA ALA A 105 -3.84 -8.96 2.58
C ALA A 105 -2.61 -8.56 1.77
N SER A 106 -2.80 -8.09 0.54
CA SER A 106 -1.72 -7.74 -0.40
C SER A 106 -1.26 -6.30 -0.34
N ARG A 107 -2.07 -5.41 0.22
CA ARG A 107 -1.87 -3.94 0.09
C ARG A 107 -2.04 -3.45 -1.35
N TYR A 108 -2.62 -4.25 -2.23
CA TYR A 108 -2.88 -3.88 -3.60
C TYR A 108 -4.01 -2.84 -3.64
N ALA A 109 -3.77 -1.72 -4.29
CA ALA A 109 -4.80 -0.74 -4.56
C ALA A 109 -5.60 -1.21 -5.79
N LEU A 110 -6.84 -1.68 -5.54
CA LEU A 110 -7.71 -2.23 -6.58
C LEU A 110 -8.12 -1.16 -7.57
N THR A 111 -8.64 -0.06 -7.04
CA THR A 111 -9.06 1.12 -7.79
C THR A 111 -8.91 2.37 -6.95
N GLY A 112 -8.90 3.51 -7.59
CA GLY A 112 -8.98 4.82 -6.97
C GLY A 112 -9.37 5.86 -7.98
N ALA A 113 -9.96 6.96 -7.51
CA ALA A 113 -10.37 8.06 -8.36
C ALA A 113 -10.29 9.39 -7.62
N GLU A 114 -10.07 10.45 -8.39
CA GLU A 114 -9.99 11.84 -7.91
C GLU A 114 -11.25 12.59 -8.33
N TYR A 115 -11.86 13.30 -7.39
CA TYR A 115 -13.14 13.98 -7.61
C TYR A 115 -13.13 15.40 -7.02
N PRO A 116 -13.95 16.30 -7.55
CA PRO A 116 -14.17 17.61 -6.94
C PRO A 116 -14.81 17.52 -5.54
N ASN A 117 -15.65 16.50 -5.31
CA ASN A 117 -16.39 16.31 -4.06
C ASN A 117 -16.41 14.85 -3.62
N ALA A 118 -16.22 14.62 -2.33
CA ALA A 118 -16.51 13.33 -1.71
C ALA A 118 -18.03 13.19 -1.55
N ASN A 119 -18.60 12.14 -2.15
CA ASN A 119 -20.02 11.83 -2.03
C ASN A 119 -20.27 10.34 -2.19
N MET A 120 -21.49 9.94 -1.91
CA MET A 120 -21.90 8.54 -1.91
C MET A 120 -21.94 7.92 -3.31
N GLU A 121 -22.35 8.69 -4.31
CA GLU A 121 -22.42 8.25 -5.72
C GLU A 121 -21.02 7.91 -6.24
N ASN A 122 -20.03 8.73 -5.95
CA ASN A 122 -18.63 8.48 -6.31
C ASN A 122 -18.05 7.27 -5.53
N SER A 123 -18.47 7.08 -4.27
CA SER A 123 -18.09 5.90 -3.49
C SER A 123 -18.63 4.61 -4.12
N ILE A 124 -19.90 4.62 -4.56
CA ILE A 124 -20.53 3.47 -5.25
C ILE A 124 -19.84 3.21 -6.59
N LYS A 125 -19.62 4.25 -7.39
CA LYS A 125 -18.98 4.12 -8.70
C LYS A 125 -17.59 3.46 -8.59
N THR A 126 -16.75 3.97 -7.71
CA THR A 126 -15.40 3.40 -7.54
C THR A 126 -15.41 2.03 -6.87
N MET A 127 -16.43 1.72 -6.04
CA MET A 127 -16.63 0.37 -5.51
C MET A 127 -17.03 -0.62 -6.62
N GLN A 128 -17.84 -0.19 -7.58
CA GLN A 128 -18.17 -0.97 -8.76
C GLN A 128 -16.90 -1.34 -9.53
N ASP A 129 -16.02 -0.36 -9.81
CA ASP A 129 -14.74 -0.60 -10.48
C ASP A 129 -13.87 -1.61 -9.68
N ALA A 130 -13.92 -1.56 -8.32
CA ALA A 130 -13.20 -2.51 -7.48
C ALA A 130 -13.78 -3.94 -7.56
N ILE A 131 -15.11 -4.07 -7.66
CA ILE A 131 -15.78 -5.36 -7.89
C ILE A 131 -15.38 -5.92 -9.25
N GLU A 132 -15.44 -5.11 -10.32
CA GLU A 132 -15.02 -5.51 -11.66
C GLU A 132 -13.56 -5.98 -11.65
N LYS A 133 -12.69 -5.26 -10.94
CA LYS A 133 -11.29 -5.66 -10.76
C LYS A 133 -11.16 -7.02 -10.07
N SER A 134 -12.02 -7.36 -9.09
CA SER A 134 -11.99 -8.67 -8.45
C SER A 134 -12.38 -9.81 -9.39
N VAL A 135 -13.30 -9.54 -10.33
CA VAL A 135 -13.72 -10.52 -11.35
C VAL A 135 -12.59 -10.87 -12.31
N GLU A 136 -11.69 -9.92 -12.65
CA GLU A 136 -10.50 -10.21 -13.45
C GLU A 136 -9.61 -11.30 -12.82
N TYR A 137 -9.63 -11.39 -11.48
CA TYR A 137 -8.91 -12.42 -10.71
C TYR A 137 -9.79 -13.63 -10.35
N HIS A 138 -10.96 -13.77 -11.00
CA HIS A 138 -11.92 -14.86 -10.75
C HIS A 138 -12.31 -15.02 -9.29
N THR A 139 -12.44 -13.93 -8.57
CA THR A 139 -12.80 -13.89 -7.15
C THR A 139 -13.84 -12.81 -6.87
N ILE A 140 -14.30 -12.77 -5.64
CA ILE A 140 -15.28 -11.78 -5.16
C ILE A 140 -14.76 -11.08 -3.91
N ILE A 141 -15.13 -9.82 -3.73
CA ILE A 141 -14.90 -9.08 -2.48
C ILE A 141 -15.92 -9.57 -1.45
N ARG A 142 -15.43 -10.05 -0.28
CA ARG A 142 -16.30 -10.58 0.78
C ARG A 142 -16.73 -9.50 1.78
N ASP A 143 -15.74 -8.81 2.34
CA ASP A 143 -15.94 -7.77 3.35
C ASP A 143 -15.38 -6.43 2.86
N VAL A 144 -16.07 -5.33 3.20
CA VAL A 144 -15.58 -3.97 2.96
C VAL A 144 -15.53 -3.22 4.28
N ASN A 145 -14.38 -2.64 4.59
CA ASN A 145 -14.17 -1.77 5.74
C ASN A 145 -14.06 -0.32 5.29
N THR A 146 -14.86 0.55 5.88
CA THR A 146 -14.75 2.01 5.73
C THR A 146 -14.83 2.68 7.09
N ASP A 147 -14.58 3.96 7.13
CA ASP A 147 -14.98 4.78 8.27
C ASP A 147 -16.51 4.93 8.32
N ARG A 148 -16.99 5.82 9.19
CA ARG A 148 -18.43 6.13 9.33
C ARG A 148 -18.79 7.49 8.72
N GLY A 149 -18.06 7.92 7.72
CA GLY A 149 -18.39 9.10 6.92
C GLY A 149 -19.76 8.95 6.25
N THR A 150 -20.42 10.05 6.01
CA THR A 150 -21.75 10.09 5.37
C THR A 150 -21.73 9.55 3.94
N GLU A 151 -20.56 9.49 3.34
CA GLU A 151 -20.27 8.93 2.01
C GLU A 151 -20.41 7.41 1.98
N PHE A 152 -20.36 6.75 3.16
CA PHE A 152 -20.42 5.30 3.30
C PHE A 152 -21.53 4.84 4.23
N PHE A 153 -21.84 5.59 5.28
CA PHE A 153 -22.61 5.11 6.40
C PHE A 153 -23.77 6.04 6.78
N SER A 154 -24.94 5.46 7.09
CA SER A 154 -26.04 6.21 7.68
C SER A 154 -25.89 6.29 9.21
N ASN A 155 -25.83 7.51 9.73
CA ASN A 155 -25.82 7.77 11.17
C ASN A 155 -27.22 7.82 11.79
N ARG A 156 -28.30 7.65 10.99
CA ARG A 156 -29.68 7.66 11.49
C ARG A 156 -30.04 6.27 12.03
N PRO A 157 -30.69 6.17 13.19
CA PRO A 157 -31.17 4.89 13.73
C PRO A 157 -32.10 4.19 12.71
N ASN A 158 -31.95 2.89 12.55
CA ASN A 158 -32.76 2.02 11.68
C ASN A 158 -32.79 2.43 10.19
N SER A 159 -31.75 3.09 9.72
CA SER A 159 -31.60 3.50 8.32
C SER A 159 -30.25 3.06 7.78
N THR A 160 -30.24 2.62 6.55
CA THR A 160 -29.02 2.32 5.77
C THR A 160 -28.73 3.45 4.80
N SER A 161 -27.48 3.59 4.39
CA SER A 161 -27.09 4.47 3.29
C SER A 161 -27.24 3.73 1.96
N LYS A 162 -27.40 4.45 0.85
CA LYS A 162 -27.39 3.83 -0.49
C LYS A 162 -26.11 3.01 -0.74
N PHE A 163 -24.98 3.41 -0.16
CA PHE A 163 -23.75 2.63 -0.24
C PHE A 163 -23.85 1.29 0.51
N GLN A 164 -24.46 1.28 1.70
CA GLN A 164 -24.70 0.05 2.46
C GLN A 164 -25.66 -0.89 1.73
N ASP A 165 -26.72 -0.32 1.13
CA ASP A 165 -27.68 -1.10 0.33
C ASP A 165 -27.00 -1.68 -0.91
N TYR A 166 -26.19 -0.88 -1.61
CA TYR A 166 -25.39 -1.33 -2.76
C TYR A 166 -24.46 -2.50 -2.41
N LEU A 167 -23.73 -2.43 -1.30
CA LEU A 167 -22.88 -3.54 -0.84
C LEU A 167 -23.71 -4.81 -0.55
N LYS A 168 -24.85 -4.66 0.12
CA LYS A 168 -25.77 -5.75 0.44
C LYS A 168 -26.31 -6.43 -0.83
N ASP A 169 -26.71 -5.64 -1.82
CA ASP A 169 -27.24 -6.15 -3.09
C ASP A 169 -26.18 -6.93 -3.89
N ASN A 170 -24.89 -6.59 -3.69
CA ASN A 170 -23.76 -7.32 -4.26
C ASN A 170 -23.24 -8.46 -3.35
N GLY A 171 -23.92 -8.79 -2.25
CA GLY A 171 -23.52 -9.85 -1.34
C GLY A 171 -22.26 -9.53 -0.52
N ILE A 172 -21.87 -8.25 -0.43
CA ILE A 172 -20.66 -7.79 0.27
C ILE A 172 -21.03 -7.34 1.68
N LYS A 173 -20.32 -7.85 2.68
CA LYS A 173 -20.53 -7.46 4.07
C LYS A 173 -19.81 -6.14 4.39
N HIS A 174 -20.58 -5.13 4.81
CA HIS A 174 -20.02 -3.89 5.33
C HIS A 174 -19.55 -4.06 6.78
N VAL A 175 -18.29 -3.69 7.06
CA VAL A 175 -17.65 -3.76 8.38
C VAL A 175 -17.14 -2.36 8.74
N PRO A 176 -18.01 -1.43 9.16
CA PRO A 176 -17.57 -0.06 9.47
C PRO A 176 -16.60 -0.05 10.66
N SER A 177 -15.57 0.78 10.57
CA SER A 177 -14.56 0.94 11.60
C SER A 177 -15.20 1.32 12.94
N LYS A 178 -14.67 0.77 14.03
CA LYS A 178 -15.11 1.12 15.39
C LYS A 178 -14.72 2.58 15.68
N ARG A 179 -15.61 3.33 16.33
CA ARG A 179 -15.31 4.69 16.81
C ARG A 179 -14.05 4.64 17.68
N ASN A 180 -13.15 5.59 17.47
CA ASN A 180 -11.90 5.74 18.22
C ASN A 180 -10.91 4.56 18.12
N ASN A 181 -10.96 3.75 17.06
CA ASN A 181 -9.97 2.70 16.83
C ASN A 181 -9.08 3.03 15.61
N PRO A 182 -7.98 3.78 15.79
CA PRO A 182 -7.10 4.18 14.69
C PRO A 182 -6.33 3.00 14.05
N GLN A 183 -6.38 1.80 14.65
CA GLN A 183 -5.64 0.65 14.11
C GLN A 183 -6.26 0.11 12.82
N THR A 184 -7.57 0.30 12.61
CA THR A 184 -8.26 -0.16 11.39
C THR A 184 -7.85 0.61 10.14
N ASN A 185 -7.47 1.87 10.28
CA ASN A 185 -7.11 2.75 9.15
C ASN A 185 -5.60 2.84 8.88
N GLY A 186 -4.76 2.20 9.70
CA GLY A 186 -3.29 2.32 9.59
C GLY A 186 -2.70 1.86 8.25
N LYS A 187 -3.42 1.03 7.48
CA LYS A 187 -3.04 0.59 6.14
C LYS A 187 -3.30 1.70 5.12
N LEU A 188 -4.47 2.34 5.21
CA LEU A 188 -4.85 3.49 4.38
C LEU A 188 -4.02 4.73 4.72
N GLU A 189 -3.77 5.01 6.01
CA GLU A 189 -2.84 6.09 6.41
C GLU A 189 -1.46 5.93 5.75
N ARG A 190 -0.98 4.69 5.63
CA ARG A 190 0.28 4.43 4.95
C ARG A 190 0.17 4.64 3.44
N PHE A 191 -0.95 4.27 2.81
CA PHE A 191 -1.21 4.52 1.40
C PHE A 191 -1.26 6.03 1.14
N TRP A 192 -2.02 6.79 1.94
CA TRP A 192 -2.14 8.26 1.80
C TRP A 192 -0.80 8.96 1.96
N TYR A 193 0.03 8.52 2.91
CA TYR A 193 1.40 9.04 3.01
C TYR A 193 2.22 8.86 1.72
N GLU A 194 2.06 7.73 1.02
CA GLU A 194 2.74 7.51 -0.25
C GLU A 194 2.07 8.31 -1.39
N TYR A 195 0.74 8.46 -1.35
CA TYR A 195 0.00 9.29 -2.30
C TYR A 195 0.48 10.74 -2.23
N ASP A 196 0.42 11.39 -1.09
CA ASP A 196 0.85 12.78 -0.89
C ASP A 196 2.31 13.02 -1.30
N LYS A 197 3.14 12.02 -1.08
CA LYS A 197 4.57 12.09 -1.38
C LYS A 197 4.91 11.93 -2.86
N HIS A 198 4.10 11.21 -3.61
CA HIS A 198 4.50 10.73 -4.94
C HIS A 198 3.51 11.04 -6.06
N ARG A 199 2.22 11.30 -5.77
CA ARG A 199 1.16 11.48 -6.78
C ARG A 199 1.51 12.53 -7.85
N TRP A 200 2.10 13.63 -7.45
CA TRP A 200 2.52 14.73 -8.33
C TRP A 200 3.50 14.32 -9.44
N ARG A 201 4.05 13.11 -9.40
CA ARG A 201 5.01 12.58 -10.40
C ARG A 201 4.30 11.93 -11.59
N PHE A 202 3.00 11.76 -11.53
CA PHE A 202 2.19 11.01 -12.48
C PHE A 202 1.10 11.91 -13.06
N GLU A 203 0.72 11.67 -14.29
CA GLU A 203 -0.31 12.45 -14.99
C GLU A 203 -1.69 12.26 -14.33
N ASP A 204 -2.02 11.01 -14.00
CA ASP A 204 -3.29 10.66 -13.38
C ASP A 204 -3.11 9.67 -12.21
N ILE A 205 -4.21 9.39 -11.52
CA ILE A 205 -4.21 8.47 -10.39
C ILE A 205 -3.92 7.03 -10.82
N ASN A 206 -4.30 6.59 -12.03
CA ASN A 206 -4.10 5.22 -12.47
C ASN A 206 -2.61 4.91 -12.63
N GLN A 207 -1.84 5.83 -13.24
CA GLN A 207 -0.39 5.70 -13.33
C GLN A 207 0.26 5.66 -11.94
N PHE A 208 -0.25 6.43 -10.97
CA PHE A 208 0.22 6.36 -9.59
C PHE A 208 -0.12 5.00 -8.95
N LEU A 209 -1.34 4.47 -9.14
CA LEU A 209 -1.74 3.18 -8.60
C LEU A 209 -0.91 2.04 -9.19
N ASP A 210 -0.63 2.06 -10.48
CA ASP A 210 0.23 1.09 -11.15
C ASP A 210 1.64 1.11 -10.56
N TRP A 211 2.22 2.29 -10.40
CA TRP A 211 3.50 2.45 -9.73
C TRP A 211 3.46 1.97 -8.29
N TYR A 212 2.41 2.32 -7.52
CA TYR A 212 2.24 1.91 -6.13
C TYR A 212 2.16 0.39 -6.02
N ASN A 213 1.42 -0.26 -6.89
CA ASN A 213 1.22 -1.70 -6.89
C ASN A 213 2.48 -2.49 -7.28
N GLN A 214 3.39 -1.90 -8.06
CA GLN A 214 4.62 -2.55 -8.52
C GLN A 214 5.84 -2.28 -7.62
N ARG A 215 5.75 -1.32 -6.71
CA ARG A 215 6.86 -0.96 -5.83
C ARG A 215 7.01 -1.92 -4.65
N LEU A 216 8.21 -2.02 -4.10
CA LEU A 216 8.44 -2.73 -2.84
C LEU A 216 7.57 -2.19 -1.71
N HIS A 217 6.98 -3.08 -0.94
CA HIS A 217 6.16 -2.70 0.20
C HIS A 217 6.71 -3.27 1.52
N GLY A 218 7.05 -2.38 2.47
CA GLY A 218 7.77 -2.73 3.71
C GLY A 218 7.03 -3.64 4.71
N SER A 219 5.73 -3.91 4.50
CA SER A 219 4.96 -4.85 5.31
C SER A 219 4.73 -6.20 4.63
N LEU A 220 5.18 -6.38 3.39
CA LEU A 220 5.13 -7.64 2.65
C LEU A 220 6.44 -8.43 2.81
N TRP A 221 6.64 -9.44 2.01
CA TRP A 221 7.83 -10.30 2.09
C TRP A 221 9.06 -9.58 1.48
N LEU A 222 9.66 -8.77 2.32
CA LEU A 222 10.72 -7.84 1.91
C LEU A 222 12.00 -8.54 1.44
N GLU A 223 12.28 -9.74 1.96
CA GLU A 223 13.47 -10.53 1.62
C GLU A 223 13.51 -10.94 0.15
N ILE A 224 12.35 -11.20 -0.46
CA ILE A 224 12.22 -11.49 -1.89
C ILE A 224 11.91 -10.24 -2.72
N GLY A 225 11.75 -9.09 -2.08
CA GLY A 225 11.43 -7.83 -2.77
C GLY A 225 9.97 -7.77 -3.25
N GLU A 226 9.04 -8.29 -2.47
CA GLU A 226 7.63 -8.41 -2.83
C GLU A 226 6.94 -7.06 -2.97
N SER A 227 6.23 -6.87 -4.08
CA SER A 227 5.32 -5.76 -4.34
C SER A 227 3.87 -6.12 -3.95
N PRO A 228 2.95 -5.15 -3.82
CA PRO A 228 1.52 -5.42 -3.68
C PRO A 228 0.96 -6.31 -4.80
N GLN A 229 1.42 -6.15 -6.04
CA GLN A 229 0.99 -6.98 -7.17
C GLN A 229 1.45 -8.43 -7.02
N ASP A 230 2.72 -8.67 -6.61
CA ASP A 230 3.21 -10.03 -6.35
C ASP A 230 2.42 -10.69 -5.21
N ALA A 231 2.16 -9.93 -4.13
CA ALA A 231 1.38 -10.40 -3.00
C ALA A 231 -0.08 -10.68 -3.37
N LEU A 232 -0.66 -9.91 -4.31
CA LEU A 232 -2.00 -10.17 -4.82
C LEU A 232 -2.09 -11.57 -5.43
N ILE A 233 -1.17 -11.93 -6.29
CA ILE A 233 -1.15 -13.27 -6.92
C ILE A 233 -0.87 -14.35 -5.86
N ARG A 234 0.16 -14.17 -5.05
CA ARG A 234 0.57 -15.17 -4.05
C ARG A 234 -0.49 -15.50 -3.01
N LYS A 235 -1.34 -14.52 -2.65
CA LYS A 235 -2.37 -14.65 -1.61
C LYS A 235 -3.77 -14.90 -2.15
N LEU A 236 -3.92 -15.21 -3.44
CA LEU A 236 -5.19 -15.73 -3.96
C LEU A 236 -5.54 -17.06 -3.26
N GLU A 237 -6.82 -17.34 -3.10
CA GLU A 237 -7.25 -18.62 -2.57
C GLU A 237 -6.75 -19.75 -3.47
N PRO A 238 -6.27 -20.88 -2.90
CA PRO A 238 -5.71 -21.98 -3.69
C PRO A 238 -6.63 -22.50 -4.80
N GLY A 239 -7.95 -22.52 -4.56
CA GLY A 239 -8.94 -22.92 -5.56
C GLY A 239 -9.03 -21.97 -6.74
N VAL A 240 -8.84 -20.67 -6.51
CA VAL A 240 -8.80 -19.64 -7.57
C VAL A 240 -7.54 -19.80 -8.41
N LEU A 241 -6.39 -19.96 -7.77
CA LEU A 241 -5.12 -20.18 -8.44
C LEU A 241 -5.16 -21.44 -9.32
N LEU A 242 -5.66 -22.55 -8.79
CA LEU A 242 -5.77 -23.81 -9.54
C LEU A 242 -6.68 -23.62 -10.77
N GLY A 243 -7.82 -22.97 -10.62
CA GLY A 243 -8.73 -22.68 -11.74
C GLY A 243 -8.12 -21.78 -12.82
N MET A 244 -7.26 -20.82 -12.44
CA MET A 244 -6.51 -20.00 -13.40
C MET A 244 -5.50 -20.85 -14.19
N PHE A 245 -4.72 -21.71 -13.52
CA PHE A 245 -3.76 -22.57 -14.19
C PHE A 245 -4.42 -23.56 -15.15
N MET A 246 -5.55 -24.17 -14.80
CA MET A 246 -6.25 -25.12 -15.66
C MET A 246 -6.75 -24.48 -16.95
N ARG A 247 -7.17 -23.21 -16.93
CA ARG A 247 -7.60 -22.48 -18.15
C ARG A 247 -6.45 -22.04 -19.05
N TRP A 248 -5.23 -21.95 -18.53
CA TRP A 248 -4.04 -21.65 -19.31
C TRP A 248 -3.53 -22.86 -20.12
N THR A 249 -4.01 -24.06 -19.79
CA THR A 249 -3.63 -25.32 -20.45
C THR A 249 -4.68 -25.82 -21.45
N GLU A 250 -5.81 -25.13 -21.58
CA GLU A 250 -6.83 -25.32 -22.62
C GLU A 250 -6.62 -24.33 -23.79
#